data_dd154696b742d402f6a920d283669103
#
_entry.id   dd154696b742d402f6a920d283669103
#
_cell.length_a   1.000
_cell.length_b   1.000
_cell.length_c   1.000
_cell.angle_alpha   90.00
_cell.angle_beta   90.00
_cell.angle_gamma   90.00
#
_symmetry.space_group_name_H-M   'P 1'
#
loop_
_entity.id
_entity.type
_entity.pdbx_description
1 polymer ?
#
loop_
_entity_poly.entity_id
_entity_poly.type
_entity_poly.pdbx_seq_one_letter_code
_entity_poly.pdbx_strand_id
1 'polypeptide(L)'
;MFILVSNTAFADDPIKVTLSHTFSDVIFDGEWSFKQEWKTSALDKFRFNGNDLILRTAHQDNYMYILIDVLGDVTYHHMADRAVVCFDGKETSKIADESDWCYMASRGSKSGKTLNGGSPIHRTSHFNIQENHPDFIAIGGTSGENDRYMRIPHAAYEFKIPIEQIGFEDEYGFFMQVFDGDNVMTYPNEHSGKYPQKIPSPKQWGLMISPANEITSEHFNQN
;
A
#
# COMPACT_ATOMS: atom_id res chain seq x y z
N MET A 1 -13.88 35.98 -26.59
CA MET A 1 -12.85 34.94 -26.75
C MET A 1 -12.67 34.30 -25.38
N PHE A 2 -13.36 33.22 -25.09
CA PHE A 2 -13.23 32.49 -23.82
C PHE A 2 -12.07 31.49 -23.98
N ILE A 3 -11.03 31.67 -23.16
CA ILE A 3 -9.94 30.69 -23.06
C ILE A 3 -10.45 29.60 -22.11
N LEU A 4 -10.76 28.45 -22.66
CA LEU A 4 -10.96 27.22 -21.89
C LEU A 4 -9.59 26.80 -21.37
N VAL A 5 -9.32 27.09 -20.10
CA VAL A 5 -8.22 26.48 -19.37
C VAL A 5 -8.66 25.03 -19.08
N SER A 6 -8.18 24.09 -19.87
CA SER A 6 -8.30 22.67 -19.54
C SER A 6 -7.44 22.43 -18.29
N ASN A 7 -8.08 22.26 -17.14
CA ASN A 7 -7.43 21.63 -16.01
C ASN A 7 -7.12 20.17 -16.41
N THR A 8 -5.91 19.93 -16.84
CA THR A 8 -5.35 18.58 -16.83
C THR A 8 -5.14 18.24 -15.36
N ALA A 9 -6.02 17.44 -14.78
CA ALA A 9 -5.72 16.74 -13.55
C ALA A 9 -4.44 15.94 -13.85
N PHE A 10 -3.35 16.27 -13.16
CA PHE A 10 -2.16 15.43 -13.16
C PHE A 10 -2.57 14.17 -12.41
N ALA A 11 -2.69 13.06 -13.13
CA ALA A 11 -2.69 11.75 -12.50
C ALA A 11 -1.35 11.62 -11.76
N ASP A 12 -1.39 11.15 -10.52
CA ASP A 12 -0.16 10.83 -9.79
C ASP A 12 0.68 9.85 -10.61
N ASP A 13 2.01 9.96 -10.54
CA ASP A 13 2.90 9.05 -11.26
C ASP A 13 2.66 7.60 -10.81
N PRO A 14 2.72 6.62 -11.74
CA PRO A 14 2.57 5.21 -11.40
C PRO A 14 3.61 4.74 -10.38
N ILE A 15 3.18 3.97 -9.39
CA ILE A 15 4.06 3.26 -8.46
C ILE A 15 4.78 2.14 -9.24
N LYS A 16 6.10 2.07 -9.12
CA LYS A 16 6.90 1.03 -9.79
C LYS A 16 7.48 0.07 -8.77
N VAL A 17 7.08 -1.18 -8.85
CA VAL A 17 7.56 -2.24 -7.95
C VAL A 17 8.92 -2.74 -8.43
N THR A 18 9.87 -2.97 -7.51
CA THR A 18 11.16 -3.60 -7.81
C THR A 18 11.04 -5.11 -7.65
N LEU A 19 11.50 -5.87 -8.66
CA LEU A 19 11.80 -7.28 -8.48
C LEU A 19 13.03 -7.44 -7.58
N SER A 20 12.91 -8.25 -6.55
CA SER A 20 13.98 -8.49 -5.59
C SER A 20 14.28 -9.98 -5.46
N HIS A 21 15.55 -10.30 -5.21
CA HIS A 21 16.01 -11.67 -4.90
C HIS A 21 16.60 -11.77 -3.48
N THR A 22 16.64 -10.65 -2.75
CA THR A 22 17.32 -10.55 -1.45
C THR A 22 16.39 -10.03 -0.36
N PHE A 23 15.07 -10.20 -0.56
CA PHE A 23 14.04 -9.65 0.34
C PHE A 23 13.61 -10.64 1.43
N SER A 24 14.30 -11.78 1.54
CA SER A 24 14.00 -12.82 2.52
C SER A 24 14.31 -12.44 3.97
N ASP A 25 15.06 -11.37 4.20
CA ASP A 25 15.55 -10.97 5.52
C ASP A 25 14.71 -9.89 6.21
N VAL A 26 13.57 -9.50 5.61
CA VAL A 26 12.67 -8.51 6.22
C VAL A 26 12.05 -9.09 7.49
N ILE A 27 12.15 -8.34 8.58
CA ILE A 27 11.52 -8.65 9.85
C ILE A 27 10.21 -7.88 9.91
N PHE A 28 9.08 -8.59 9.89
CA PHE A 28 7.77 -7.95 10.01
C PHE A 28 7.45 -7.65 11.48
N ASP A 29 7.82 -6.47 11.94
CA ASP A 29 7.61 -6.00 13.33
C ASP A 29 6.98 -4.60 13.41
N GLY A 30 6.77 -3.96 12.26
CA GLY A 30 6.16 -2.64 12.14
C GLY A 30 7.19 -1.51 12.30
N GLU A 31 8.48 -1.81 12.07
CA GLU A 31 9.56 -0.84 12.12
C GLU A 31 10.65 -1.18 11.10
N TRP A 32 11.50 -0.23 10.80
CA TRP A 32 12.74 -0.47 10.05
C TRP A 32 13.80 -0.98 11.03
N SER A 33 13.86 -2.30 11.19
CA SER A 33 14.65 -2.94 12.24
C SER A 33 16.15 -2.90 12.04
N PHE A 34 16.63 -2.90 10.79
CA PHE A 34 18.07 -2.81 10.52
C PHE A 34 18.36 -2.07 9.22
N LYS A 35 19.53 -1.44 9.15
CA LYS A 35 19.92 -0.45 8.14
C LYS A 35 19.72 -0.86 6.66
N GLN A 36 19.74 -2.15 6.35
CA GLN A 36 19.65 -2.66 4.96
C GLN A 36 18.28 -3.23 4.61
N GLU A 37 17.39 -3.37 5.57
CA GLU A 37 16.17 -4.16 5.49
C GLU A 37 15.32 -3.91 4.24
N TRP A 38 14.91 -2.67 4.02
CA TRP A 38 14.08 -2.29 2.86
C TRP A 38 14.89 -1.68 1.71
N LYS A 39 16.20 -1.78 1.73
CA LYS A 39 17.07 -1.03 0.81
C LYS A 39 16.95 -1.45 -0.65
N THR A 40 16.64 -2.71 -0.90
CA THR A 40 16.54 -3.29 -2.25
C THR A 40 15.15 -3.16 -2.87
N SER A 41 14.20 -2.49 -2.22
CA SER A 41 12.87 -2.20 -2.74
C SER A 41 12.84 -0.89 -3.53
N ALA A 42 11.81 -0.70 -4.35
CA ALA A 42 11.49 0.58 -4.97
C ALA A 42 11.18 1.65 -3.92
N LEU A 43 11.28 2.91 -4.30
CA LEU A 43 11.10 4.05 -3.42
C LEU A 43 10.22 5.09 -4.11
N ASP A 44 9.07 5.36 -3.50
CA ASP A 44 8.23 6.50 -3.81
C ASP A 44 8.11 7.41 -2.58
N LYS A 45 8.02 8.72 -2.83
CA LYS A 45 7.92 9.73 -1.78
C LYS A 45 6.70 10.61 -2.03
N PHE A 46 5.91 10.75 -1.00
CA PHE A 46 4.73 11.60 -1.01
C PHE A 46 4.84 12.69 0.03
N ARG A 47 4.20 13.83 -0.22
CA ARG A 47 4.08 14.90 0.74
C ARG A 47 2.63 15.34 0.85
N PHE A 48 2.08 15.23 2.06
CA PHE A 48 0.70 15.58 2.37
C PHE A 48 0.68 16.62 3.50
N ASN A 49 0.22 17.84 3.22
CA ASN A 49 0.12 18.91 4.22
C ASN A 49 1.39 19.13 5.06
N GLY A 50 2.56 18.98 4.44
CA GLY A 50 3.85 19.13 5.11
C GLY A 50 4.41 17.85 5.75
N ASN A 51 3.66 16.78 5.80
CA ASN A 51 4.12 15.47 6.26
C ASN A 51 4.66 14.64 5.09
N ASP A 52 5.83 14.07 5.27
CA ASP A 52 6.45 13.19 4.30
C ASP A 52 6.07 11.72 4.61
N LEU A 53 5.74 10.98 3.57
CA LEU A 53 5.47 9.55 3.59
C LEU A 53 6.39 8.86 2.59
N ILE A 54 7.00 7.79 3.02
CA ILE A 54 7.82 6.91 2.18
C ILE A 54 7.04 5.64 1.91
N LEU A 55 6.92 5.27 0.65
CA LEU A 55 6.42 3.98 0.21
C LEU A 55 7.58 3.16 -0.35
N ARG A 56 7.74 1.96 0.16
CA ARG A 56 8.66 0.97 -0.35
C ARG A 56 7.91 -0.23 -0.88
N THR A 57 8.23 -0.66 -2.09
CA THR A 57 7.55 -1.79 -2.73
C THR A 57 8.56 -2.74 -3.36
N ALA A 58 8.34 -4.04 -3.18
CA ALA A 58 9.11 -5.09 -3.83
C ALA A 58 8.22 -6.28 -4.14
N HIS A 59 8.53 -6.97 -5.23
CA HIS A 59 8.00 -8.28 -5.54
C HIS A 59 9.13 -9.30 -5.45
N GLN A 60 8.93 -10.33 -4.66
CA GLN A 60 9.82 -11.49 -4.60
C GLN A 60 9.01 -12.76 -4.47
N ASP A 61 9.32 -13.74 -5.30
CA ASP A 61 8.60 -15.01 -5.37
C ASP A 61 7.09 -14.79 -5.57
N ASN A 62 6.26 -15.32 -4.70
CA ASN A 62 4.81 -15.21 -4.75
C ASN A 62 4.25 -14.11 -3.84
N TYR A 63 5.06 -13.11 -3.49
CA TYR A 63 4.64 -12.08 -2.52
C TYR A 63 4.94 -10.67 -2.98
N MET A 64 3.99 -9.79 -2.75
CA MET A 64 4.16 -8.35 -2.78
C MET A 64 4.53 -7.86 -1.37
N TYR A 65 5.63 -7.13 -1.27
CA TYR A 65 6.14 -6.52 -0.02
C TYR A 65 5.92 -5.03 -0.07
N ILE A 66 5.32 -4.47 0.97
CA ILE A 66 5.06 -3.05 1.08
C ILE A 66 5.46 -2.56 2.48
N LEU A 67 6.24 -1.48 2.53
CA LEU A 67 6.42 -0.66 3.73
C LEU A 67 5.85 0.73 3.46
N ILE A 68 5.03 1.21 4.37
CA ILE A 68 4.53 2.58 4.44
C ILE A 68 5.12 3.22 5.69
N ASP A 69 6.02 4.17 5.51
CA ASP A 69 6.75 4.84 6.56
C ASP A 69 6.31 6.31 6.63
N VAL A 70 5.64 6.70 7.72
CA VAL A 70 4.90 7.96 7.84
C VAL A 70 5.70 8.93 8.70
N LEU A 71 6.69 9.60 8.11
CA LEU A 71 7.67 10.42 8.83
C LEU A 71 7.03 11.57 9.64
N GLY A 72 5.85 12.06 9.23
CA GLY A 72 5.12 13.12 9.94
C GLY A 72 4.26 12.64 11.10
N ASP A 73 3.98 11.33 11.21
CA ASP A 73 3.12 10.76 12.26
C ASP A 73 3.94 10.35 13.49
N VAL A 74 4.31 11.33 14.30
CA VAL A 74 5.06 11.14 15.55
C VAL A 74 4.16 10.96 16.78
N THR A 75 2.85 11.08 16.63
CA THR A 75 1.85 10.94 17.68
C THR A 75 1.10 9.62 17.51
N TYR A 76 0.95 8.86 18.58
CA TYR A 76 0.14 7.63 18.54
C TYR A 76 -1.33 7.93 18.85
N HIS A 77 -2.19 7.78 17.86
CA HIS A 77 -3.64 7.89 18.00
C HIS A 77 -4.24 6.49 18.11
N HIS A 78 -4.44 6.02 19.33
CA HIS A 78 -4.95 4.67 19.61
C HIS A 78 -6.22 4.36 18.78
N MET A 79 -6.23 3.24 18.05
CA MET A 79 -7.29 2.77 17.14
C MET A 79 -7.55 3.65 15.90
N ALA A 80 -6.91 4.81 15.78
CA ALA A 80 -7.07 5.69 14.62
C ALA A 80 -5.97 5.46 13.58
N ASP A 81 -4.71 5.29 14.02
CA ASP A 81 -3.57 5.14 13.13
C ASP A 81 -3.57 3.78 12.46
N ARG A 82 -3.70 3.79 11.14
CA ARG A 82 -3.74 2.59 10.30
C ARG A 82 -3.38 2.91 8.87
N ALA A 83 -2.94 1.89 8.14
CA ALA A 83 -2.76 1.95 6.71
C ALA A 83 -3.63 0.89 6.01
N VAL A 84 -4.11 1.23 4.83
CA VAL A 84 -4.85 0.35 3.93
C VAL A 84 -4.18 0.41 2.56
N VAL A 85 -3.96 -0.75 1.95
CA VAL A 85 -3.54 -0.87 0.55
C VAL A 85 -4.55 -1.72 -0.19
N CYS A 86 -4.93 -1.31 -1.40
CA CYS A 86 -5.92 -2.01 -2.22
C CYS A 86 -5.37 -2.27 -3.61
N PHE A 87 -5.80 -3.39 -4.20
CA PHE A 87 -5.42 -3.84 -5.52
C PHE A 87 -6.65 -4.21 -6.34
N ASP A 88 -6.69 -3.76 -7.58
CA ASP A 88 -7.58 -4.22 -8.65
C ASP A 88 -6.71 -4.84 -9.75
N GLY A 89 -6.77 -6.18 -9.87
CA GLY A 89 -5.99 -6.91 -10.88
C GLY A 89 -6.62 -6.91 -12.28
N LYS A 90 -7.82 -6.37 -12.44
CA LYS A 90 -8.54 -6.46 -13.72
C LYS A 90 -8.96 -5.14 -14.35
N GLU A 91 -8.71 -4.01 -13.70
CA GLU A 91 -9.14 -2.65 -14.12
C GLU A 91 -10.63 -2.54 -14.52
N THR A 92 -11.49 -3.39 -13.96
CA THR A 92 -12.76 -3.69 -14.61
C THR A 92 -13.95 -2.92 -14.06
N SER A 93 -13.95 -2.47 -12.81
CA SER A 93 -15.21 -2.08 -12.22
C SER A 93 -15.30 -0.66 -11.70
N LYS A 94 -16.46 -0.04 -11.93
CA LYS A 94 -16.88 1.20 -11.26
C LYS A 94 -17.25 0.96 -9.80
N ILE A 95 -17.48 -0.28 -9.41
CA ILE A 95 -17.90 -0.72 -8.10
C ILE A 95 -17.00 -1.87 -7.73
N ALA A 96 -16.43 -1.85 -6.54
CA ALA A 96 -15.57 -2.92 -6.06
C ALA A 96 -16.27 -4.28 -6.15
N ASP A 97 -15.61 -5.25 -6.74
CA ASP A 97 -16.10 -6.60 -6.92
C ASP A 97 -15.15 -7.64 -6.29
N GLU A 98 -15.38 -8.91 -6.52
CA GLU A 98 -14.61 -10.00 -5.93
C GLU A 98 -13.14 -10.07 -6.38
N SER A 99 -12.76 -9.34 -7.43
CA SER A 99 -11.37 -9.21 -7.87
C SER A 99 -10.59 -8.12 -7.13
N ASP A 100 -11.30 -7.26 -6.37
CA ASP A 100 -10.70 -6.17 -5.62
C ASP A 100 -10.37 -6.59 -4.20
N TRP A 101 -9.13 -6.42 -3.81
CA TRP A 101 -8.63 -6.78 -2.50
C TRP A 101 -8.04 -5.59 -1.77
N CYS A 102 -8.34 -5.47 -0.47
CA CYS A 102 -7.71 -4.49 0.41
C CYS A 102 -7.14 -5.15 1.65
N TYR A 103 -6.02 -4.63 2.10
CA TYR A 103 -5.28 -5.12 3.26
C TYR A 103 -5.05 -3.97 4.23
N MET A 104 -5.26 -4.21 5.52
CA MET A 104 -5.17 -3.18 6.55
C MET A 104 -4.21 -3.60 7.66
N ALA A 105 -3.31 -2.70 8.02
CA ALA A 105 -2.49 -2.76 9.22
C ALA A 105 -2.88 -1.61 10.17
N SER A 106 -2.96 -1.86 11.46
CA SER A 106 -3.20 -0.83 12.49
C SER A 106 -1.99 -0.70 13.40
N ARG A 107 -1.61 0.53 13.74
CA ARG A 107 -0.47 0.80 14.62
C ARG A 107 -0.67 0.13 15.98
N GLY A 108 0.33 -0.60 16.45
CA GLY A 108 0.27 -1.40 17.66
C GLY A 108 -0.44 -2.76 17.53
N SER A 109 -0.89 -3.13 16.32
CA SER A 109 -1.46 -4.46 16.05
C SER A 109 -0.45 -5.34 15.34
N LYS A 110 -0.36 -6.59 15.78
CA LYS A 110 0.45 -7.64 15.13
C LYS A 110 -0.35 -8.49 14.13
N SER A 111 -1.60 -8.13 13.89
CA SER A 111 -2.50 -8.87 13.00
C SER A 111 -3.24 -7.89 12.11
N GLY A 112 -3.03 -8.02 10.82
CA GLY A 112 -3.77 -7.27 9.81
C GLY A 112 -5.15 -7.83 9.53
N LYS A 113 -5.86 -7.16 8.62
CA LYS A 113 -7.17 -7.60 8.12
C LYS A 113 -7.15 -7.62 6.61
N THR A 114 -7.77 -8.64 6.06
CA THR A 114 -8.05 -8.76 4.63
C THR A 114 -9.50 -8.39 4.36
N LEU A 115 -9.72 -7.61 3.31
CA LEU A 115 -11.05 -7.23 2.84
C LEU A 115 -11.15 -7.55 1.34
N ASN A 116 -12.31 -7.99 0.91
CA ASN A 116 -12.59 -8.27 -0.49
C ASN A 116 -13.83 -7.52 -0.95
N GLY A 117 -13.85 -7.07 -2.18
CA GLY A 117 -14.98 -6.36 -2.78
C GLY A 117 -16.20 -7.25 -3.01
N GLY A 118 -17.23 -6.68 -3.63
CA GLY A 118 -18.44 -7.42 -4.00
C GLY A 118 -19.44 -7.63 -2.87
N SER A 119 -19.44 -6.79 -1.82
CA SER A 119 -20.45 -6.88 -0.76
C SER A 119 -21.86 -6.69 -1.30
N PRO A 120 -22.77 -7.67 -1.19
CA PRO A 120 -24.16 -7.51 -1.62
C PRO A 120 -24.97 -6.65 -0.66
N ILE A 121 -24.49 -6.43 0.56
CA ILE A 121 -25.26 -5.83 1.67
C ILE A 121 -24.98 -4.33 1.79
N HIS A 122 -23.80 -3.85 1.46
CA HIS A 122 -23.39 -2.47 1.68
C HIS A 122 -23.08 -1.73 0.38
N ARG A 123 -24.07 -1.04 -0.16
CA ARG A 123 -23.91 -0.17 -1.35
C ARG A 123 -22.93 1.00 -1.14
N THR A 124 -22.44 1.21 0.07
CA THR A 124 -21.57 2.36 0.41
C THR A 124 -20.16 2.00 0.83
N SER A 125 -19.86 0.73 1.12
CA SER A 125 -18.52 0.28 1.48
C SER A 125 -18.20 -1.01 0.75
N HIS A 126 -18.59 -1.35 -0.30
CA HIS A 126 -18.32 -2.46 -1.22
C HIS A 126 -17.31 -3.55 -0.79
N PHE A 127 -16.76 -3.49 0.42
CA PHE A 127 -15.77 -4.40 0.96
C PHE A 127 -16.25 -5.14 2.19
N ASN A 128 -15.94 -6.44 2.27
CA ASN A 128 -16.21 -7.31 3.41
C ASN A 128 -14.91 -7.79 4.02
N ILE A 129 -14.89 -7.94 5.35
CA ILE A 129 -13.78 -8.61 6.03
C ILE A 129 -13.79 -10.09 5.65
N GLN A 130 -12.62 -10.59 5.27
CA GLN A 130 -12.38 -11.98 4.94
C GLN A 130 -11.44 -12.62 5.96
N GLU A 131 -11.37 -13.94 5.94
CA GLU A 131 -10.32 -14.68 6.62
C GLU A 131 -8.97 -14.37 5.95
N ASN A 132 -7.96 -14.14 6.76
CA ASN A 132 -6.62 -13.85 6.25
C ASN A 132 -6.03 -15.12 5.61
N HIS A 133 -5.34 -14.93 4.50
CA HIS A 133 -4.48 -15.98 3.94
C HIS A 133 -3.40 -16.38 4.97
N PRO A 134 -3.02 -17.68 5.09
CA PRO A 134 -2.02 -18.13 6.07
C PRO A 134 -0.68 -17.39 5.99
N ASP A 135 -0.26 -17.04 4.78
CA ASP A 135 1.01 -16.36 4.51
C ASP A 135 0.91 -14.82 4.49
N PHE A 136 -0.29 -14.28 4.68
CA PHE A 136 -0.48 -12.84 4.78
C PHE A 136 0.06 -12.30 6.09
N ILE A 137 0.86 -11.25 6.00
CA ILE A 137 1.34 -10.50 7.16
C ILE A 137 1.00 -9.02 6.95
N ALA A 138 0.43 -8.39 7.98
CA ALA A 138 0.31 -6.94 8.04
C ALA A 138 0.46 -6.49 9.48
N ILE A 139 1.44 -5.64 9.72
CA ILE A 139 1.82 -5.16 11.05
C ILE A 139 1.98 -3.65 11.00
N GLY A 140 1.46 -2.97 12.01
CA GLY A 140 1.68 -1.54 12.21
C GLY A 140 2.40 -1.30 13.53
N GLY A 141 3.48 -0.53 13.48
CA GLY A 141 4.35 -0.29 14.62
C GLY A 141 4.89 1.13 14.68
N THR A 142 6.08 1.24 15.23
CA THR A 142 6.77 2.52 15.41
C THR A 142 8.22 2.36 14.99
N SER A 143 8.55 2.91 13.82
CA SER A 143 9.92 2.98 13.31
C SER A 143 10.70 4.13 13.98
N GLY A 144 12.02 4.10 13.92
CA GLY A 144 12.82 5.16 14.52
C GLY A 144 14.33 4.94 14.48
N GLU A 145 14.94 4.34 15.48
CA GLU A 145 16.40 4.35 15.70
C GLU A 145 17.21 3.87 14.47
N ASN A 146 16.79 2.80 13.84
CA ASN A 146 17.45 2.21 12.67
C ASN A 146 16.90 2.72 11.35
N ASP A 147 15.83 3.53 11.41
CA ASP A 147 15.19 4.07 10.24
C ASP A 147 16.13 4.91 9.40
N ARG A 148 16.00 4.74 8.08
CA ARG A 148 16.88 5.42 7.11
C ARG A 148 16.57 6.90 6.97
N TYR A 149 15.30 7.29 7.15
CA TYR A 149 14.82 8.63 6.83
C TYR A 149 14.62 9.49 8.07
N MET A 150 14.16 8.89 9.17
CA MET A 150 13.90 9.63 10.40
C MET A 150 14.15 8.76 11.65
N ARG A 151 14.94 9.29 12.60
CA ARG A 151 15.23 8.59 13.86
C ARG A 151 14.26 8.93 14.99
N ILE A 152 13.39 9.92 14.79
CA ILE A 152 12.32 10.23 15.74
C ILE A 152 11.25 9.13 15.59
N PRO A 153 10.75 8.56 16.68
CA PRO A 153 9.70 7.54 16.61
C PRO A 153 8.47 8.04 15.84
N HIS A 154 8.05 7.28 14.82
CA HIS A 154 6.95 7.58 13.94
C HIS A 154 6.25 6.32 13.45
N ALA A 155 5.06 6.45 12.85
CA ALA A 155 4.28 5.30 12.41
C ALA A 155 4.90 4.62 11.19
N ALA A 156 4.91 3.28 11.21
CA ALA A 156 5.26 2.46 10.06
C ALA A 156 4.33 1.25 9.95
N TYR A 157 4.09 0.82 8.70
CA TYR A 157 3.18 -0.28 8.38
C TYR A 157 3.82 -1.18 7.34
N GLU A 158 3.88 -2.47 7.63
CA GLU A 158 4.51 -3.48 6.80
C GLU A 158 3.49 -4.52 6.34
N PHE A 159 3.60 -4.88 5.07
CA PHE A 159 2.73 -5.87 4.44
C PHE A 159 3.55 -6.89 3.65
N LYS A 160 3.18 -8.17 3.80
CA LYS A 160 3.53 -9.28 2.90
C LYS A 160 2.23 -9.86 2.38
N ILE A 161 1.96 -9.66 1.10
CA ILE A 161 0.69 -9.99 0.47
C ILE A 161 0.90 -11.12 -0.53
N PRO A 162 0.21 -12.28 -0.41
CA PRO A 162 0.24 -13.34 -1.40
C PRO A 162 -0.31 -12.85 -2.74
N ILE A 163 0.50 -12.93 -3.81
CA ILE A 163 0.10 -12.47 -5.15
C ILE A 163 -1.05 -13.30 -5.71
N GLU A 164 -1.18 -14.56 -5.32
CA GLU A 164 -2.31 -15.40 -5.74
C GLU A 164 -3.68 -14.82 -5.37
N GLN A 165 -3.76 -13.98 -4.32
CA GLN A 165 -5.00 -13.30 -3.94
C GLN A 165 -5.33 -12.12 -4.84
N ILE A 166 -4.32 -11.36 -5.26
CA ILE A 166 -4.50 -10.16 -6.09
C ILE A 166 -4.40 -10.43 -7.59
N GLY A 167 -4.00 -11.64 -7.97
CA GLY A 167 -3.70 -12.05 -9.34
C GLY A 167 -2.25 -11.76 -9.73
N PHE A 168 -1.74 -12.49 -10.74
CA PHE A 168 -0.41 -12.28 -11.32
C PHE A 168 -0.54 -11.37 -12.53
N GLU A 169 -0.48 -10.07 -12.29
CA GLU A 169 -0.64 -9.04 -13.33
C GLU A 169 0.62 -8.16 -13.38
N ASP A 170 0.90 -7.58 -14.55
CA ASP A 170 1.97 -6.59 -14.72
C ASP A 170 1.54 -5.20 -14.26
N GLU A 171 0.25 -4.95 -14.24
CA GLU A 171 -0.36 -3.68 -13.82
C GLU A 171 -1.53 -3.94 -12.88
N TYR A 172 -1.62 -3.15 -11.82
CA TYR A 172 -2.72 -3.17 -10.87
C TYR A 172 -3.32 -1.77 -10.74
N GLY A 173 -4.63 -1.67 -10.67
CA GLY A 173 -5.24 -0.54 -10.00
C GLY A 173 -4.78 -0.55 -8.54
N PHE A 174 -4.19 0.53 -8.05
CA PHE A 174 -3.61 0.60 -6.72
C PHE A 174 -4.12 1.80 -5.95
N PHE A 175 -4.55 1.56 -4.72
CA PHE A 175 -4.95 2.60 -3.79
C PHE A 175 -4.27 2.40 -2.44
N MET A 176 -3.72 3.49 -1.90
CA MET A 176 -3.16 3.52 -0.56
C MET A 176 -3.88 4.58 0.26
N GLN A 177 -4.19 4.26 1.52
CA GLN A 177 -4.81 5.19 2.47
C GLN A 177 -4.15 5.04 3.84
N VAL A 178 -3.68 6.14 4.39
CA VAL A 178 -3.05 6.21 5.71
C VAL A 178 -3.81 7.18 6.59
N PHE A 179 -4.13 6.75 7.79
CA PHE A 179 -4.80 7.55 8.81
C PHE A 179 -3.81 7.93 9.89
N ASP A 180 -3.66 9.23 10.13
CA ASP A 180 -2.93 9.84 11.23
C ASP A 180 -3.94 10.68 12.02
N GLY A 181 -4.53 10.11 13.05
CA GLY A 181 -5.65 10.70 13.77
C GLY A 181 -6.82 11.05 12.83
N ASP A 182 -7.12 12.35 12.71
CA ASP A 182 -8.17 12.86 11.81
C ASP A 182 -7.67 13.14 10.38
N ASN A 183 -6.36 13.05 10.14
CA ASN A 183 -5.81 13.26 8.80
C ASN A 183 -5.85 11.96 8.00
N VAL A 184 -6.13 12.08 6.72
CA VAL A 184 -6.14 10.96 5.79
C VAL A 184 -5.28 11.33 4.58
N MET A 185 -4.23 10.56 4.38
CA MET A 185 -3.30 10.66 3.25
C MET A 185 -3.61 9.51 2.29
N THR A 186 -3.67 9.78 0.99
CA THR A 186 -3.97 8.74 -0.01
C THR A 186 -3.05 8.81 -1.21
N TYR A 187 -2.91 7.67 -1.89
CA TYR A 187 -2.50 7.61 -3.27
C TYR A 187 -3.65 6.94 -4.06
N PRO A 188 -4.17 7.56 -5.11
CA PRO A 188 -3.87 8.91 -5.57
C PRO A 188 -4.21 10.01 -4.55
N ASN A 189 -3.47 11.12 -4.61
CA ASN A 189 -3.56 12.20 -3.61
C ASN A 189 -4.91 12.95 -3.61
N GLU A 190 -5.64 12.91 -4.69
CA GLU A 190 -6.94 13.61 -4.84
C GLU A 190 -8.00 13.19 -3.80
N HIS A 191 -7.82 12.02 -3.17
CA HIS A 191 -8.69 11.51 -2.13
C HIS A 191 -8.20 11.83 -0.71
N SER A 192 -7.09 12.55 -0.56
CA SER A 192 -6.57 12.96 0.75
C SER A 192 -7.47 14.01 1.41
N GLY A 193 -7.51 14.02 2.74
CA GLY A 193 -8.36 14.97 3.46
C GLY A 193 -8.49 14.70 4.94
N LYS A 194 -9.71 14.81 5.45
CA LYS A 194 -10.07 14.58 6.85
C LYS A 194 -10.97 13.36 6.98
N TYR A 195 -10.87 12.69 8.12
CA TYR A 195 -11.81 11.62 8.48
C TYR A 195 -13.27 12.13 8.55
N PRO A 196 -14.27 11.36 8.12
CA PRO A 196 -14.19 10.02 7.56
C PRO A 196 -13.93 10.05 6.04
N GLN A 197 -12.93 9.27 5.59
CA GLN A 197 -12.69 9.01 4.19
C GLN A 197 -12.96 7.54 3.88
N LYS A 198 -13.71 7.30 2.81
CA LYS A 198 -14.01 5.94 2.32
C LYS A 198 -12.99 5.55 1.25
N ILE A 199 -12.79 4.25 1.08
CA ILE A 199 -12.11 3.73 -0.09
C ILE A 199 -12.92 4.12 -1.32
N PRO A 200 -12.34 4.84 -2.30
CA PRO A 200 -13.04 5.24 -3.51
C PRO A 200 -13.32 4.04 -4.42
N SER A 201 -14.06 4.27 -5.49
CA SER A 201 -14.28 3.26 -6.54
C SER A 201 -12.94 2.85 -7.18
N PRO A 202 -12.71 1.57 -7.54
CA PRO A 202 -11.49 1.11 -8.20
C PRO A 202 -11.09 1.93 -9.43
N LYS A 203 -12.05 2.45 -10.18
CA LYS A 203 -11.79 3.40 -11.28
C LYS A 203 -11.03 4.68 -10.91
N GLN A 204 -11.00 5.01 -9.65
CA GLN A 204 -10.35 6.20 -9.12
C GLN A 204 -9.01 5.87 -8.45
N TRP A 205 -8.59 4.61 -8.53
CA TRP A 205 -7.30 4.19 -8.03
C TRP A 205 -6.21 4.59 -9.02
N GLY A 206 -5.00 4.74 -8.52
CA GLY A 206 -3.82 4.97 -9.35
C GLY A 206 -3.30 3.66 -9.94
N LEU A 207 -2.17 3.74 -10.60
CA LEU A 207 -1.53 2.60 -11.26
C LEU A 207 -0.30 2.13 -10.48
N MET A 208 -0.19 0.82 -10.28
CA MET A 208 1.03 0.16 -9.83
C MET A 208 1.53 -0.79 -10.91
N ILE A 209 2.79 -0.65 -11.29
CA ILE A 209 3.43 -1.50 -12.31
C ILE A 209 4.36 -2.47 -11.60
N SER A 210 4.05 -3.76 -11.75
CA SER A 210 4.86 -4.84 -11.19
C SER A 210 5.29 -5.77 -12.34
N PRO A 211 6.57 -5.82 -12.71
CA PRO A 211 7.05 -6.70 -13.77
C PRO A 211 7.10 -8.17 -13.33
N ALA A 212 6.06 -8.63 -12.65
CA ALA A 212 6.01 -9.92 -11.98
C ALA A 212 6.09 -11.12 -12.93
N ASN A 213 5.56 -10.96 -14.14
CA ASN A 213 5.47 -12.07 -15.09
C ASN A 213 6.70 -12.23 -15.98
N GLU A 214 7.61 -11.27 -16.01
CA GLU A 214 8.76 -11.32 -16.92
C GLU A 214 9.95 -12.12 -16.37
N ILE A 215 10.04 -12.35 -15.06
CA ILE A 215 11.24 -12.96 -14.46
C ILE A 215 10.83 -14.05 -13.47
N THR A 216 10.56 -15.22 -13.97
CA THR A 216 10.52 -16.42 -13.13
C THR A 216 11.95 -16.86 -12.80
N SER A 217 12.13 -17.53 -11.66
CA SER A 217 13.42 -18.13 -11.26
C SER A 217 14.07 -19.01 -12.34
N GLU A 218 13.31 -19.48 -13.31
CA GLU A 218 13.77 -20.26 -14.46
C GLU A 218 14.64 -19.44 -15.43
N HIS A 219 14.42 -18.13 -15.55
CA HIS A 219 15.22 -17.26 -16.42
C HIS A 219 16.65 -17.01 -15.90
N PHE A 220 16.89 -17.18 -14.60
CA PHE A 220 18.22 -17.01 -13.99
C PHE A 220 19.08 -18.25 -14.04
N ASN A 221 18.50 -19.43 -14.29
CA ASN A 221 19.22 -20.71 -14.35
C ASN A 221 19.71 -21.07 -15.76
N GLN A 222 19.53 -20.21 -16.76
CA GLN A 222 19.92 -20.45 -18.16
C GLN A 222 21.18 -19.72 -18.62
N ASN A 223 21.95 -19.11 -17.72
CA ASN A 223 23.23 -18.48 -18.06
C ASN A 223 24.39 -19.09 -17.28
#